data_f6c192bfb2a15d7b9594d89814552fb1
#
_entry.id   f6c192bfb2a15d7b9594d89814552fb1
#
_cell.length_a   1.000
_cell.length_b   1.000
_cell.length_c   1.000
_cell.angle_alpha   90.00
_cell.angle_beta   90.00
_cell.angle_gamma   90.00
#
_symmetry.space_group_name_H-M   'P 1'
#
loop_
_entity.id
_entity.type
_entity.pdbx_description
1 polymer ?
#
loop_
_entity_poly.entity_id
_entity_poly.type
_entity_poly.pdbx_seq_one_letter_code
_entity_poly.pdbx_strand_id
1 'polypeptide(L)'
;PSMQARVLEAETVSLFTGHKYDILENKVNHYKITDLINIFEMYINKFKPDEIYIPYPSYNQDHRIVYDAALTALRPHDKNYFVKKVLVYEQPHVFLWDQSHNINGKFNPNYFIPIDIDKKIQAYKLMQTQVRSFRSPETLKSMAQLRGQQSNCDYAEAFQTIRWID
;
A
#
# COMPACT_ATOMS: atom_id res chain seq x y z
N PRO A 1 2.37 -18.15 9.21
CA PRO A 1 3.33 -17.46 10.06
C PRO A 1 2.64 -16.92 11.31
N SER A 2 3.33 -16.97 12.46
CA SER A 2 2.85 -16.42 13.71
C SER A 2 2.82 -14.87 13.65
N MET A 3 2.03 -14.25 14.52
CA MET A 3 2.02 -12.79 14.69
C MET A 3 3.42 -12.28 15.08
N GLN A 4 4.09 -12.99 15.98
CA GLN A 4 5.46 -12.65 16.41
C GLN A 4 6.47 -12.61 15.26
N ALA A 5 6.42 -13.57 14.33
CA ALA A 5 7.29 -13.57 13.16
C ALA A 5 7.07 -12.33 12.29
N ARG A 6 5.81 -11.91 12.09
CA ARG A 6 5.48 -10.70 11.31
C ARG A 6 5.91 -9.41 11.99
N VAL A 7 5.81 -9.34 13.31
CA VAL A 7 6.31 -8.19 14.09
C VAL A 7 7.82 -8.07 13.92
N LEU A 8 8.57 -9.17 14.11
CA LEU A 8 10.02 -9.18 13.94
C LEU A 8 10.46 -8.78 12.51
N GLU A 9 9.75 -9.25 11.49
CA GLU A 9 10.00 -8.85 10.10
C GLU A 9 9.77 -7.34 9.90
N ALA A 10 8.67 -6.79 10.45
CA ALA A 10 8.38 -5.36 10.37
C ALA A 10 9.45 -4.52 11.07
N GLU A 11 9.94 -4.95 12.25
CA GLU A 11 11.05 -4.30 12.96
C GLU A 11 12.32 -4.30 12.10
N THR A 12 12.66 -5.44 11.53
CA THR A 12 13.86 -5.59 10.69
C THR A 12 13.81 -4.69 9.46
N VAL A 13 12.66 -4.63 8.77
CA VAL A 13 12.45 -3.75 7.63
C VAL A 13 12.49 -2.28 8.05
N SER A 14 11.88 -1.93 9.18
CA SER A 14 11.92 -0.58 9.74
C SER A 14 13.36 -0.10 9.99
N LEU A 15 14.19 -0.95 10.59
CA LEU A 15 15.60 -0.65 10.82
C LEU A 15 16.37 -0.47 9.49
N PHE A 16 16.10 -1.29 8.50
CA PHE A 16 16.75 -1.21 7.20
C PHE A 16 16.36 0.04 6.39
N THR A 17 15.08 0.40 6.42
CA THR A 17 14.54 1.49 5.59
C THR A 17 14.42 2.82 6.32
N GLY A 18 14.50 2.83 7.65
CA GLY A 18 14.36 4.01 8.49
C GLY A 18 12.90 4.49 8.71
N HIS A 19 11.89 3.73 8.23
CA HIS A 19 10.50 4.08 8.47
C HIS A 19 10.03 3.66 9.88
N LYS A 20 9.00 4.33 10.37
CA LYS A 20 8.27 3.93 11.58
C LYS A 20 7.02 3.13 11.19
N TYR A 21 6.57 2.25 12.07
CA TYR A 21 5.36 1.49 11.85
C TYR A 21 4.56 1.34 13.13
N ASP A 22 3.25 1.17 12.99
CA ASP A 22 2.34 0.78 14.05
C ASP A 22 1.58 -0.47 13.60
N ILE A 23 1.51 -1.48 14.44
CA ILE A 23 0.78 -2.72 14.18
C ILE A 23 -0.53 -2.68 14.94
N LEU A 24 -1.64 -2.75 14.22
CA LEU A 24 -2.97 -2.80 14.80
C LEU A 24 -3.38 -4.25 15.09
N GLU A 25 -4.07 -4.47 16.21
CA GLU A 25 -4.56 -5.78 16.64
C GLU A 25 -5.87 -6.15 15.93
N ASN A 26 -5.84 -6.21 14.59
CA ASN A 26 -6.99 -6.61 13.81
C ASN A 26 -6.88 -8.08 13.41
N LYS A 27 -7.92 -8.87 13.68
CA LYS A 27 -7.98 -10.25 13.24
C LYS A 27 -8.24 -10.30 11.74
N VAL A 28 -7.39 -11.01 10.99
CA VAL A 28 -7.53 -11.23 9.54
C VAL A 28 -8.94 -11.77 9.21
N ASN A 29 -9.55 -11.26 8.15
CA ASN A 29 -10.92 -11.54 7.69
C ASN A 29 -12.04 -11.05 8.63
N HIS A 30 -11.73 -10.23 9.63
CA HIS A 30 -12.70 -9.70 10.59
C HIS A 30 -12.58 -8.20 10.78
N TYR A 31 -12.02 -7.49 9.80
CA TYR A 31 -11.89 -6.04 9.86
C TYR A 31 -13.28 -5.39 9.84
N LYS A 32 -13.47 -4.40 10.72
CA LYS A 32 -14.68 -3.59 10.75
C LYS A 32 -14.37 -2.23 10.18
N ILE A 33 -15.12 -1.84 9.16
CA ILE A 33 -14.89 -0.57 8.46
C ILE A 33 -14.99 0.64 9.39
N THR A 34 -15.96 0.64 10.32
CA THR A 34 -16.16 1.74 11.27
C THR A 34 -14.98 1.92 12.22
N ASP A 35 -14.40 0.81 12.68
CA ASP A 35 -13.25 0.85 13.59
C ASP A 35 -12.01 1.40 12.85
N LEU A 36 -11.81 0.97 11.59
CA LEU A 36 -10.71 1.46 10.75
C LEU A 36 -10.86 2.94 10.39
N ILE A 37 -12.09 3.41 10.09
CA ILE A 37 -12.34 4.85 9.84
C ILE A 37 -11.88 5.67 11.06
N ASN A 38 -12.31 5.31 12.26
CA ASN A 38 -11.93 6.01 13.48
C ASN A 38 -10.41 6.02 13.71
N ILE A 39 -9.75 4.88 13.47
CA ILE A 39 -8.29 4.76 13.60
C ILE A 39 -7.60 5.67 12.57
N PHE A 40 -8.02 5.64 11.32
CA PHE A 40 -7.40 6.46 10.27
C PHE A 40 -7.63 7.96 10.50
N GLU A 41 -8.82 8.37 10.90
CA GLU A 41 -9.10 9.76 11.27
C GLU A 41 -8.24 10.22 12.45
N MET A 42 -8.05 9.36 13.46
CA MET A 42 -7.13 9.63 14.58
C MET A 42 -5.69 9.84 14.11
N TYR A 43 -5.16 8.95 13.24
CA TYR A 43 -3.79 9.07 12.73
C TYR A 43 -3.63 10.29 11.82
N ILE A 44 -4.58 10.55 10.92
CA ILE A 44 -4.58 11.73 10.03
C ILE A 44 -4.51 13.03 10.86
N ASN A 45 -5.34 13.14 11.90
CA ASN A 45 -5.37 14.33 12.75
C ASN A 45 -4.12 14.45 13.66
N LYS A 46 -3.56 13.32 14.09
CA LYS A 46 -2.35 13.29 14.91
C LYS A 46 -1.09 13.68 14.13
N PHE A 47 -0.91 13.11 12.94
CA PHE A 47 0.31 13.27 12.16
C PHE A 47 0.23 14.36 11.12
N LYS A 48 -0.96 14.74 10.68
CA LYS A 48 -1.22 15.77 9.66
C LYS A 48 -0.35 15.57 8.41
N PRO A 49 -0.38 14.39 7.78
CA PRO A 49 0.51 14.08 6.66
C PRO A 49 0.13 14.88 5.42
N ASP A 50 1.13 15.30 4.65
CA ASP A 50 0.92 15.94 3.35
C ASP A 50 0.48 14.94 2.30
N GLU A 51 0.92 13.69 2.45
CA GLU A 51 0.74 12.62 1.46
C GLU A 51 0.43 11.28 2.14
N ILE A 52 -0.54 10.54 1.59
CA ILE A 52 -0.93 9.21 2.07
C ILE A 52 -0.97 8.22 0.90
N TYR A 53 -0.42 7.03 1.15
CA TYR A 53 -0.51 5.87 0.27
C TYR A 53 -1.46 4.84 0.84
N ILE A 54 -2.44 4.41 0.04
CA ILE A 54 -3.41 3.39 0.43
C ILE A 54 -3.35 2.19 -0.52
N PRO A 55 -3.66 0.97 -0.06
CA PRO A 55 -3.65 -0.20 -0.94
C PRO A 55 -4.77 -0.13 -1.96
N TYR A 56 -4.51 -0.60 -3.19
CA TYR A 56 -5.58 -0.82 -4.16
C TYR A 56 -6.57 -1.89 -3.66
N PRO A 57 -7.89 -1.70 -3.80
CA PRO A 57 -8.88 -2.69 -3.42
C PRO A 57 -8.75 -3.92 -4.32
N SER A 58 -8.43 -5.07 -3.73
CA SER A 58 -8.22 -6.32 -4.45
C SER A 58 -9.36 -7.31 -4.18
N TYR A 59 -9.24 -8.53 -4.73
CA TYR A 59 -10.15 -9.63 -4.40
C TYR A 59 -10.17 -9.96 -2.89
N ASN A 60 -9.14 -9.57 -2.13
CA ASN A 60 -9.09 -9.74 -0.69
C ASN A 60 -10.03 -8.75 0.00
N GLN A 61 -10.97 -9.25 0.78
CA GLN A 61 -11.96 -8.43 1.49
C GLN A 61 -11.31 -7.45 2.48
N ASP A 62 -10.23 -7.83 3.16
CA ASP A 62 -9.54 -6.94 4.10
C ASP A 62 -8.93 -5.74 3.37
N HIS A 63 -8.39 -5.93 2.16
CA HIS A 63 -7.86 -4.82 1.33
C HIS A 63 -8.98 -3.86 0.92
N ARG A 64 -10.16 -4.37 0.53
CA ARG A 64 -11.31 -3.53 0.18
C ARG A 64 -11.79 -2.72 1.37
N ILE A 65 -11.91 -3.37 2.55
CA ILE A 65 -12.32 -2.69 3.78
C ILE A 65 -11.31 -1.59 4.16
N VAL A 66 -10.01 -1.86 4.06
CA VAL A 66 -8.96 -0.85 4.32
C VAL A 66 -9.06 0.31 3.33
N TYR A 67 -9.23 0.03 2.05
CA TYR A 67 -9.39 1.05 1.01
C TYR A 67 -10.61 1.94 1.27
N ASP A 68 -11.79 1.34 1.48
CA ASP A 68 -13.04 2.05 1.70
C ASP A 68 -13.01 2.88 2.99
N ALA A 69 -12.43 2.33 4.06
CA ALA A 69 -12.23 3.04 5.32
C ALA A 69 -11.29 4.25 5.15
N ALA A 70 -10.19 4.06 4.42
CA ALA A 70 -9.22 5.12 4.15
C ALA A 70 -9.84 6.24 3.31
N LEU A 71 -10.57 5.91 2.23
CA LEU A 71 -11.29 6.92 1.43
C LEU A 71 -12.31 7.70 2.25
N THR A 72 -13.03 7.00 3.13
CA THR A 72 -14.00 7.63 4.03
C THR A 72 -13.32 8.59 5.00
N ALA A 73 -12.21 8.19 5.62
CA ALA A 73 -11.45 9.03 6.53
C ALA A 73 -10.80 10.25 5.83
N LEU A 74 -10.46 10.11 4.54
CA LEU A 74 -9.82 11.14 3.72
C LEU A 74 -10.81 12.06 2.99
N ARG A 75 -12.13 11.86 3.15
CA ARG A 75 -13.14 12.73 2.54
C ARG A 75 -12.98 14.17 3.01
N PRO A 76 -13.29 15.17 2.15
CA PRO A 76 -13.32 16.56 2.59
C PRO A 76 -14.44 16.78 3.62
N HIS A 77 -14.08 17.17 4.82
CA HIS A 77 -15.04 17.65 5.83
C HIS A 77 -14.33 18.44 6.93
N ASP A 78 -15.08 19.26 7.68
CA ASP A 78 -14.56 20.29 8.58
C ASP A 78 -13.86 19.74 9.85
N LYS A 79 -14.05 18.47 10.17
CA LYS A 79 -13.57 17.88 11.43
C LYS A 79 -12.17 17.27 11.34
N ASN A 80 -11.71 16.92 10.14
CA ASN A 80 -10.43 16.25 9.94
C ASN A 80 -9.43 17.13 9.22
N TYR A 81 -8.14 16.89 9.53
CA TYR A 81 -7.06 17.45 8.74
C TYR A 81 -7.20 17.03 7.27
N PHE A 82 -7.11 18.00 6.36
CA PHE A 82 -7.27 17.76 4.94
C PHE A 82 -5.93 17.35 4.31
N VAL A 83 -5.82 16.10 3.94
CA VAL A 83 -4.64 15.55 3.25
C VAL A 83 -4.67 15.95 1.78
N LYS A 84 -3.61 16.61 1.30
CA LYS A 84 -3.55 17.16 -0.05
C LYS A 84 -3.25 16.11 -1.13
N LYS A 85 -2.47 15.08 -0.80
CA LYS A 85 -2.04 14.06 -1.77
C LYS A 85 -2.45 12.67 -1.31
N VAL A 86 -3.24 11.99 -2.13
CA VAL A 86 -3.73 10.64 -1.85
C VAL A 86 -3.43 9.75 -3.05
N LEU A 87 -2.61 8.74 -2.84
CA LEU A 87 -2.11 7.82 -3.85
C LEU A 87 -2.49 6.39 -3.51
N VAL A 88 -2.86 5.62 -4.52
CA VAL A 88 -3.16 4.19 -4.39
C VAL A 88 -2.02 3.39 -4.97
N TYR A 89 -1.48 2.43 -4.21
CA TYR A 89 -0.42 1.56 -4.68
C TYR A 89 -0.95 0.19 -5.11
N GLU A 90 -0.30 -0.39 -6.11
CA GLU A 90 -0.59 -1.75 -6.56
C GLU A 90 0.15 -2.81 -5.74
N GLN A 91 -0.36 -4.03 -5.78
CA GLN A 91 0.26 -5.20 -5.17
C GLN A 91 0.39 -6.30 -6.25
N PRO A 92 1.40 -7.21 -6.15
CA PRO A 92 1.63 -8.22 -7.18
C PRO A 92 0.41 -9.05 -7.55
N HIS A 93 -0.41 -9.43 -6.57
CA HIS A 93 -1.61 -10.24 -6.81
C HIS A 93 -2.72 -9.47 -7.54
N VAL A 94 -2.77 -8.14 -7.42
CA VAL A 94 -3.69 -7.30 -8.19
C VAL A 94 -3.34 -7.38 -9.68
N PHE A 95 -2.07 -7.24 -10.00
CA PHE A 95 -1.60 -7.34 -11.38
C PHE A 95 -1.85 -8.72 -12.01
N LEU A 96 -1.68 -9.78 -11.22
CA LEU A 96 -1.72 -11.16 -11.72
C LEU A 96 -3.12 -11.78 -11.76
N TRP A 97 -4.04 -11.39 -10.88
CA TRP A 97 -5.30 -12.12 -10.68
C TRP A 97 -6.56 -11.26 -10.71
N ASP A 98 -6.50 -9.99 -10.35
CA ASP A 98 -7.70 -9.17 -10.06
C ASP A 98 -8.41 -8.59 -11.30
N GLN A 99 -8.16 -9.15 -12.48
CA GLN A 99 -8.71 -8.61 -13.72
C GLN A 99 -10.23 -8.81 -13.87
N SER A 100 -10.80 -9.81 -13.21
CA SER A 100 -12.20 -10.23 -13.41
C SER A 100 -13.17 -9.77 -12.32
N HIS A 101 -12.68 -9.33 -11.17
CA HIS A 101 -13.49 -9.01 -9.99
C HIS A 101 -13.54 -7.53 -9.66
N ASN A 102 -13.02 -6.69 -10.55
CA ASN A 102 -12.87 -5.28 -10.26
C ASN A 102 -14.17 -4.51 -10.46
N ILE A 103 -14.96 -4.43 -9.39
CA ILE A 103 -16.18 -3.63 -9.32
C ILE A 103 -15.87 -2.13 -9.46
N ASN A 104 -14.64 -1.72 -9.15
CA ASN A 104 -14.21 -0.32 -9.10
C ASN A 104 -13.35 0.11 -10.30
N GLY A 105 -13.27 -0.69 -11.35
CA GLY A 105 -12.40 -0.42 -12.51
C GLY A 105 -11.01 -1.05 -12.37
N LYS A 106 -10.20 -0.99 -13.42
CA LYS A 106 -8.84 -1.52 -13.43
C LYS A 106 -7.89 -0.53 -12.74
N PHE A 107 -6.85 -1.05 -12.08
CA PHE A 107 -5.74 -0.20 -11.63
C PHE A 107 -5.14 0.53 -12.84
N ASN A 108 -5.25 1.84 -12.82
CA ASN A 108 -4.78 2.71 -13.90
C ASN A 108 -3.72 3.69 -13.38
N PRO A 109 -2.45 3.28 -13.35
CA PRO A 109 -1.39 4.11 -12.81
C PRO A 109 -1.18 5.36 -13.66
N ASN A 110 -1.03 6.50 -12.99
CA ASN A 110 -0.81 7.81 -13.60
C ASN A 110 0.27 8.63 -12.88
N TYR A 111 0.89 8.04 -11.85
CA TYR A 111 2.01 8.63 -11.12
C TYR A 111 3.08 7.55 -10.90
N PHE A 112 4.34 7.89 -11.22
CA PHE A 112 5.45 6.94 -11.21
C PHE A 112 6.61 7.54 -10.42
N ILE A 113 7.22 6.71 -9.57
CA ILE A 113 8.41 7.07 -8.79
C ILE A 113 9.55 6.15 -9.21
N PRO A 114 10.63 6.67 -9.82
CA PRO A 114 11.84 5.88 -10.05
C PRO A 114 12.41 5.36 -8.73
N ILE A 115 12.86 4.11 -8.73
CA ILE A 115 13.32 3.44 -7.50
C ILE A 115 14.67 2.77 -7.67
N ASP A 116 15.37 2.61 -6.55
CA ASP A 116 16.49 1.67 -6.41
C ASP A 116 15.92 0.26 -6.22
N ILE A 117 15.97 -0.54 -7.28
CA ILE A 117 15.41 -1.89 -7.28
C ILE A 117 16.15 -2.84 -6.33
N ASP A 118 17.44 -2.68 -6.18
CA ASP A 118 18.23 -3.56 -5.32
C ASP A 118 17.90 -3.32 -3.85
N LYS A 119 17.74 -2.05 -3.47
CA LYS A 119 17.29 -1.68 -2.13
C LYS A 119 15.86 -2.19 -1.85
N LYS A 120 14.94 -2.05 -2.80
CA LYS A 120 13.58 -2.59 -2.68
C LYS A 120 13.57 -4.10 -2.49
N ILE A 121 14.34 -4.83 -3.30
CA ILE A 121 14.41 -6.30 -3.21
C ILE A 121 15.08 -6.75 -1.91
N GLN A 122 16.11 -6.05 -1.45
CA GLN A 122 16.72 -6.32 -0.13
C GLN A 122 15.70 -6.13 1.00
N ALA A 123 14.96 -5.02 1.03
CA ALA A 123 13.92 -4.78 2.01
C ALA A 123 12.84 -5.88 1.97
N TYR A 124 12.39 -6.26 0.77
CA TYR A 124 11.38 -7.29 0.60
C TYR A 124 11.82 -8.67 1.10
N LYS A 125 13.08 -9.06 0.86
CA LYS A 125 13.65 -10.32 1.34
C LYS A 125 13.68 -10.43 2.87
N LEU A 126 13.64 -9.33 3.60
CA LEU A 126 13.54 -9.33 5.06
C LEU A 126 12.15 -9.76 5.54
N MET A 127 11.13 -9.69 4.68
CA MET A 127 9.76 -10.15 4.95
C MET A 127 9.54 -11.58 4.44
N GLN A 128 10.26 -12.54 4.98
CA GLN A 128 10.26 -13.95 4.51
C GLN A 128 8.88 -14.58 4.50
N THR A 129 8.01 -14.24 5.46
CA THR A 129 6.63 -14.73 5.51
C THR A 129 5.77 -14.23 4.35
N GLN A 130 6.20 -13.19 3.64
CA GLN A 130 5.51 -12.62 2.48
C GLN A 130 6.05 -13.15 1.15
N VAL A 131 7.29 -13.65 1.12
CA VAL A 131 7.90 -14.20 -0.09
C VAL A 131 7.21 -15.52 -0.46
N ARG A 132 6.62 -15.56 -1.66
CA ARG A 132 5.95 -16.74 -2.23
C ARG A 132 6.17 -16.75 -3.74
N SER A 133 5.87 -17.87 -4.43
CA SER A 133 6.12 -18.03 -5.88
C SER A 133 5.57 -16.86 -6.73
N PHE A 134 4.30 -16.51 -6.57
CA PHE A 134 3.65 -15.40 -7.31
C PHE A 134 3.99 -14.01 -6.75
N ARG A 135 4.67 -13.94 -5.64
CA ARG A 135 5.21 -12.75 -5.00
C ARG A 135 6.69 -12.93 -4.72
N SER A 136 7.42 -13.50 -5.66
CA SER A 136 8.87 -13.66 -5.54
C SER A 136 9.57 -12.31 -5.75
N PRO A 137 10.83 -12.17 -5.28
CA PRO A 137 11.65 -11.01 -5.62
C PRO A 137 11.74 -10.75 -7.13
N GLU A 138 11.79 -11.81 -7.95
CA GLU A 138 11.85 -11.74 -9.40
C GLU A 138 10.53 -11.17 -9.97
N THR A 139 9.37 -11.57 -9.44
CA THR A 139 8.08 -11.00 -9.83
C THR A 139 8.02 -9.51 -9.52
N LEU A 140 8.45 -9.09 -8.32
CA LEU A 140 8.48 -7.67 -7.96
C LEU A 140 9.43 -6.88 -8.85
N LYS A 141 10.60 -7.44 -9.19
CA LYS A 141 11.56 -6.81 -10.09
C LYS A 141 10.97 -6.64 -11.50
N SER A 142 10.30 -7.66 -12.03
CA SER A 142 9.65 -7.59 -13.35
C SER A 142 8.53 -6.55 -13.39
N MET A 143 7.73 -6.45 -12.33
CA MET A 143 6.70 -5.40 -12.22
C MET A 143 7.34 -4.01 -12.21
N ALA A 144 8.37 -3.80 -11.38
CA ALA A 144 9.06 -2.51 -11.30
C ALA A 144 9.71 -2.12 -12.64
N GLN A 145 10.25 -3.09 -13.38
CA GLN A 145 10.80 -2.87 -14.72
C GLN A 145 9.72 -2.46 -15.71
N LEU A 146 8.56 -3.14 -15.71
CA LEU A 146 7.43 -2.77 -16.56
C LEU A 146 6.98 -1.33 -16.27
N ARG A 147 6.88 -0.95 -15.00
CA ARG A 147 6.50 0.42 -14.60
C ARG A 147 7.59 1.45 -14.96
N GLY A 148 8.86 1.05 -14.88
CA GLY A 148 9.98 1.85 -15.37
C GLY A 148 9.87 2.14 -16.87
N GLN A 149 9.59 1.13 -17.70
CA GLN A 149 9.39 1.32 -19.14
C GLN A 149 8.21 2.25 -19.46
N GLN A 150 7.15 2.24 -18.65
CA GLN A 150 6.02 3.17 -18.82
C GLN A 150 6.37 4.62 -18.48
N SER A 151 7.43 4.86 -17.71
CA SER A 151 7.84 6.18 -17.20
C SER A 151 9.24 6.63 -17.66
N ASN A 152 9.80 5.94 -18.66
CA ASN A 152 11.12 6.23 -19.24
C ASN A 152 12.27 6.18 -18.22
N CYS A 153 12.26 5.16 -17.35
CA CYS A 153 13.36 4.83 -16.45
C CYS A 153 13.50 3.31 -16.31
N ASP A 154 14.56 2.84 -15.68
CA ASP A 154 14.84 1.41 -15.55
C ASP A 154 13.82 0.70 -14.66
N TYR A 155 13.54 1.27 -13.49
CA TYR A 155 12.62 0.71 -12.50
C TYR A 155 11.80 1.81 -11.84
N ALA A 156 10.49 1.58 -11.69
CA ALA A 156 9.61 2.49 -10.99
C ALA A 156 8.58 1.74 -10.12
N GLU A 157 8.05 2.42 -9.13
CA GLU A 157 6.75 2.11 -8.54
C GLU A 157 5.68 2.97 -9.20
N ALA A 158 4.49 2.39 -9.34
CA ALA A 158 3.36 3.05 -9.99
C ALA A 158 2.20 3.22 -9.03
N PHE A 159 1.55 4.36 -9.13
CA PHE A 159 0.44 4.76 -8.27
C PHE A 159 -0.71 5.31 -9.11
N GLN A 160 -1.91 5.15 -8.59
CA GLN A 160 -3.10 5.83 -9.09
C GLN A 160 -3.41 7.01 -8.17
N THR A 161 -3.40 8.21 -8.71
CA THR A 161 -3.70 9.43 -7.97
C THR A 161 -5.21 9.55 -7.78
N ILE A 162 -5.65 9.65 -6.52
CA ILE A 162 -7.04 10.01 -6.16
C ILE A 162 -7.16 11.51 -5.99
N ARG A 163 -6.18 12.13 -5.31
CA ARG A 163 -6.12 13.56 -5.06
C ARG A 163 -4.69 14.04 -5.17
N TRP A 164 -4.51 15.19 -5.80
CA TRP A 164 -3.25 15.89 -5.84
C TRP A 164 -3.51 17.39 -5.83
N ILE A 165 -3.10 18.07 -4.77
CA ILE A 165 -3.22 19.51 -4.59
C ILE A 165 -1.86 20.02 -4.15
N ASP A 166 -1.33 21.01 -4.85
CA ASP A 166 -0.04 21.66 -4.55
C ASP A 166 -0.16 22.66 -3.40
#